data_d0bc2fae5e0ea65ad3e39a8a4749316d
#
_entry.id   d0bc2fae5e0ea65ad3e39a8a4749316d
#
_cell.length_a   1.000
_cell.length_b   1.000
_cell.length_c   1.000
_cell.angle_alpha   90.00
_cell.angle_beta   90.00
_cell.angle_gamma   90.00
#
_symmetry.space_group_name_H-M   'P 1'
#
loop_
_entity.id
_entity.type
_entity.pdbx_description
1 polymer ?
#
loop_
_entity_poly.entity_id
_entity_poly.type
_entity_poly.pdbx_seq_one_letter_code
_entity_poly.pdbx_strand_id
1 'polypeptide(L)'
;MHGTREDVISEAQDWLGTPYHHAARVKGAGVDCLMLVLEVYGRAGVFVRRGVEVASIPIPRYSRDIMLHRSEETYLEGIRRYAVETDCPERGNIALWKFGRIYSHAGIITDWPGIIHAYAPEQRVVIGNAALGALAGRPVRFFDPWGMP
;
A
#
# COMPACT_ATOMS: atom_id res chain seq x y z
N MET A 1 -5.00 -14.82 11.57
CA MET A 1 -5.25 -13.38 11.77
C MET A 1 -6.70 -13.06 11.47
N HIS A 2 -7.25 -12.10 12.16
CA HIS A 2 -8.69 -11.80 12.16
C HIS A 2 -9.05 -10.52 11.40
N GLY A 3 -8.11 -9.93 10.69
CA GLY A 3 -8.31 -8.73 9.90
C GLY A 3 -8.42 -7.45 10.73
N THR A 4 -7.79 -7.40 11.88
CA THR A 4 -7.72 -6.19 12.70
C THR A 4 -6.63 -5.24 12.22
N ARG A 5 -6.66 -4.00 12.69
CA ARG A 5 -5.58 -3.02 12.41
C ARG A 5 -4.24 -3.54 12.91
N GLU A 6 -4.19 -4.12 14.10
CA GLU A 6 -2.95 -4.68 14.65
C GLU A 6 -2.45 -5.89 13.86
N ASP A 7 -3.34 -6.70 13.29
CA ASP A 7 -2.96 -7.78 12.40
C ASP A 7 -2.26 -7.24 11.15
N VAL A 8 -2.76 -6.13 10.59
CA VAL A 8 -2.13 -5.46 9.45
C VAL A 8 -0.72 -4.98 9.80
N ILE A 9 -0.55 -4.33 10.94
CA ILE A 9 0.77 -3.84 11.37
C ILE A 9 1.73 -5.00 11.61
N SER A 10 1.27 -6.05 12.28
CA SER A 10 2.08 -7.24 12.53
C SER A 10 2.52 -7.90 11.23
N GLU A 11 1.61 -8.06 10.26
CA GLU A 11 1.95 -8.63 8.96
C GLU A 11 2.91 -7.72 8.19
N ALA A 12 2.69 -6.41 8.19
CA ALA A 12 3.59 -5.47 7.53
C ALA A 12 5.01 -5.54 8.08
N GLN A 13 5.17 -5.69 9.39
CA GLN A 13 6.48 -5.84 10.02
C GLN A 13 7.22 -7.10 9.55
N ASP A 14 6.50 -8.17 9.27
CA ASP A 14 7.09 -9.40 8.76
C ASP A 14 7.66 -9.25 7.34
N TRP A 15 7.24 -8.24 6.61
CA TRP A 15 7.75 -7.94 5.27
C TRP A 15 9.01 -7.06 5.29
N LEU A 16 9.39 -6.47 6.40
CA LEU A 16 10.56 -5.60 6.49
C LEU A 16 11.81 -6.32 5.97
N GLY A 17 12.56 -5.63 5.12
CA GLY A 17 13.76 -6.16 4.47
C GLY A 17 13.51 -6.95 3.19
N THR A 18 12.26 -7.25 2.82
CA THR A 18 11.95 -7.88 1.54
C THR A 18 12.46 -6.98 0.40
N PRO A 19 13.25 -7.50 -0.56
CA PRO A 19 13.78 -6.70 -1.66
C PRO A 19 12.68 -6.09 -2.52
N TYR A 20 12.96 -4.89 -3.05
CA TYR A 20 12.07 -4.24 -3.99
C TYR A 20 12.20 -4.86 -5.38
N HIS A 21 11.11 -5.41 -5.90
CA HIS A 21 11.03 -5.91 -7.27
C HIS A 21 9.69 -5.53 -7.88
N HIS A 22 9.74 -4.91 -9.06
CA HIS A 22 8.55 -4.51 -9.80
C HIS A 22 7.61 -5.70 -10.04
N ALA A 23 6.34 -5.51 -9.69
CA ALA A 23 5.25 -6.48 -9.85
C ALA A 23 5.43 -7.80 -9.08
N ALA A 24 6.49 -7.96 -8.29
CA ALA A 24 6.67 -9.14 -7.44
C ALA A 24 5.84 -9.04 -6.16
N ARG A 25 5.47 -10.22 -5.61
CA ARG A 25 4.62 -10.30 -4.43
C ARG A 25 4.93 -11.52 -3.57
N VAL A 26 6.22 -11.76 -3.29
CA VAL A 26 6.69 -12.91 -2.49
C VAL A 26 7.48 -12.41 -1.28
N LYS A 27 6.95 -12.69 -0.09
CA LYS A 27 7.58 -12.27 1.17
C LYS A 27 9.03 -12.80 1.24
N GLY A 28 9.95 -11.91 1.55
CA GLY A 28 11.38 -12.22 1.66
C GLY A 28 12.13 -12.29 0.33
N ALA A 29 11.44 -12.41 -0.79
CA ALA A 29 12.06 -12.56 -2.12
C ALA A 29 11.89 -11.33 -3.00
N GLY A 30 10.73 -10.70 -3.02
CA GLY A 30 10.52 -9.51 -3.83
C GLY A 30 9.10 -8.99 -3.74
N VAL A 31 8.96 -7.66 -3.70
CA VAL A 31 7.66 -6.99 -3.66
C VAL A 31 7.81 -5.54 -4.12
N ASP A 32 6.79 -4.97 -4.73
CA ASP A 32 6.70 -3.53 -4.95
C ASP A 32 5.70 -2.87 -3.99
N CYS A 33 5.54 -1.55 -4.08
CA CYS A 33 4.72 -0.81 -3.12
C CYS A 33 3.24 -1.19 -3.18
N LEU A 34 2.72 -1.46 -4.37
CA LEU A 34 1.30 -1.82 -4.54
C LEU A 34 1.05 -3.26 -4.10
N MET A 35 1.92 -4.18 -4.49
CA MET A 35 1.81 -5.59 -4.12
C MET A 35 1.98 -5.79 -2.62
N LEU A 36 2.80 -4.97 -1.96
CA LEU A 36 2.95 -5.01 -0.50
C LEU A 36 1.60 -4.74 0.18
N VAL A 37 0.91 -3.69 -0.23
CA VAL A 37 -0.41 -3.36 0.33
C VAL A 37 -1.36 -4.55 0.13
N LEU A 38 -1.44 -5.06 -1.08
CA LEU A 38 -2.35 -6.15 -1.40
C LEU A 38 -2.07 -7.40 -0.55
N GLU A 39 -0.80 -7.81 -0.46
CA GLU A 39 -0.42 -9.00 0.28
C GLU A 39 -0.57 -8.85 1.79
N VAL A 40 -0.21 -7.69 2.33
CA VAL A 40 -0.33 -7.44 3.77
C VAL A 40 -1.79 -7.48 4.21
N TYR A 41 -2.67 -6.76 3.54
CA TYR A 41 -4.09 -6.75 3.91
C TYR A 41 -4.76 -8.10 3.66
N GLY A 42 -4.33 -8.79 2.61
CA GLY A 42 -4.82 -10.15 2.34
C GLY A 42 -4.43 -11.13 3.43
N ARG A 43 -3.15 -11.19 3.78
CA ARG A 43 -2.64 -12.12 4.80
C ARG A 43 -3.11 -11.77 6.21
N ALA A 44 -3.33 -10.49 6.49
CA ALA A 44 -3.90 -10.05 7.76
C ALA A 44 -5.39 -10.44 7.93
N GLY A 45 -6.05 -10.85 6.86
CA GLY A 45 -7.44 -11.30 6.91
C GLY A 45 -8.48 -10.21 6.66
N VAL A 46 -8.07 -9.03 6.21
CA VAL A 46 -9.01 -7.92 5.97
C VAL A 46 -9.98 -8.23 4.84
N PHE A 47 -9.49 -8.81 3.75
CA PHE A 47 -10.34 -9.15 2.61
C PHE A 47 -11.23 -10.37 2.89
N VAL A 48 -10.72 -11.35 3.61
CA VAL A 48 -11.48 -12.56 3.98
C VAL A 48 -12.72 -12.21 4.79
N ARG A 49 -12.63 -11.25 5.70
CA ARG A 49 -13.78 -10.76 6.46
C ARG A 49 -14.92 -10.27 5.59
N ARG A 50 -14.60 -9.85 4.37
CA ARG A 50 -15.57 -9.29 3.40
C ARG A 50 -15.90 -10.28 2.29
N GLY A 51 -15.46 -11.54 2.44
CA GLY A 51 -15.69 -12.58 1.43
C GLY A 51 -14.89 -12.38 0.14
N VAL A 52 -13.80 -11.62 0.18
CA VAL A 52 -12.94 -11.36 -0.98
C VAL A 52 -11.66 -12.19 -0.86
N GLU A 53 -11.39 -12.99 -1.89
CA GLU A 53 -10.11 -13.68 -2.01
C GLU A 53 -9.10 -12.77 -2.71
N VAL A 54 -7.94 -12.59 -2.11
CA VAL A 54 -6.87 -11.73 -2.66
C VAL A 54 -6.46 -12.19 -4.07
N ALA A 55 -6.41 -13.49 -4.29
CA ALA A 55 -6.06 -14.03 -5.59
C ALA A 55 -7.07 -13.67 -6.70
N SER A 56 -8.31 -13.34 -6.33
CA SER A 56 -9.37 -12.96 -7.27
C SER A 56 -9.35 -11.48 -7.64
N ILE A 57 -8.56 -10.66 -6.94
CA ILE A 57 -8.46 -9.22 -7.22
C ILE A 57 -7.73 -9.02 -8.54
N PRO A 58 -8.36 -8.42 -9.56
CA PRO A 58 -7.71 -8.22 -10.85
C PRO A 58 -6.60 -7.16 -10.72
N ILE A 59 -5.39 -7.52 -11.14
CA ILE A 59 -4.24 -6.62 -11.15
C ILE A 59 -3.96 -6.26 -12.62
N PRO A 60 -4.19 -5.00 -13.02
CA PRO A 60 -3.84 -4.58 -14.37
C PRO A 60 -2.31 -4.59 -14.55
N ARG A 61 -1.86 -4.81 -15.77
CA ARG A 61 -0.44 -4.65 -16.09
C ARG A 61 -0.04 -3.19 -15.91
N TYR A 62 1.09 -2.97 -15.28
CA TYR A 62 1.65 -1.64 -15.10
C TYR A 62 3.17 -1.68 -15.29
N SER A 63 3.72 -0.57 -15.80
CA SER A 63 5.17 -0.40 -15.94
C SER A 63 5.74 0.26 -14.67
N ARG A 64 7.06 0.18 -14.50
CA ARG A 64 7.76 0.84 -13.38
C ARG A 64 7.56 2.34 -13.36
N ASP A 65 7.43 2.93 -14.54
CA ASP A 65 7.35 4.37 -14.75
C ASP A 65 5.95 4.81 -15.22
N ILE A 66 4.92 4.06 -14.83
CA ILE A 66 3.52 4.35 -15.20
C ILE A 66 3.12 5.79 -14.92
N MET A 67 3.64 6.39 -13.82
CA MET A 67 3.35 7.75 -13.44
C MET A 67 3.86 8.80 -14.45
N LEU A 68 4.79 8.43 -15.32
CA LEU A 68 5.34 9.32 -16.34
C LEU A 68 4.56 9.28 -17.66
N HIS A 69 3.82 8.18 -17.91
CA HIS A 69 3.22 7.89 -19.21
C HIS A 69 1.70 7.89 -19.20
N ARG A 70 1.07 7.76 -18.02
CA ARG A 70 -0.37 7.69 -17.89
C ARG A 70 -0.91 8.80 -17.00
N SER A 71 -2.10 9.28 -17.34
CA SER A 71 -2.88 10.20 -16.51
C SER A 71 -4.07 9.49 -15.84
N GLU A 72 -4.31 8.22 -16.15
CA GLU A 72 -5.36 7.42 -15.53
C GLU A 72 -4.96 7.01 -14.12
N GLU A 73 -5.86 7.23 -13.17
CA GLU A 73 -5.63 6.93 -11.75
C GLU A 73 -5.92 5.44 -11.46
N THR A 74 -5.16 4.55 -12.09
CA THR A 74 -5.38 3.10 -12.01
C THR A 74 -5.30 2.56 -10.58
N TYR A 75 -4.32 3.01 -9.80
CA TYR A 75 -4.14 2.56 -8.42
C TYR A 75 -5.21 3.15 -7.50
N LEU A 76 -5.50 4.43 -7.68
CA LEU A 76 -6.53 5.12 -6.92
C LEU A 76 -7.90 4.47 -7.10
N GLU A 77 -8.29 4.18 -8.33
CA GLU A 77 -9.54 3.49 -8.65
C GLU A 77 -9.58 2.08 -8.07
N GLY A 78 -8.46 1.35 -8.15
CA GLY A 78 -8.34 0.02 -7.57
C GLY A 78 -8.54 0.01 -6.05
N ILE A 79 -7.87 0.93 -5.36
CA ILE A 79 -7.98 1.05 -3.89
C ILE A 79 -9.39 1.46 -3.48
N ARG A 80 -10.04 2.35 -4.21
CA ARG A 80 -11.42 2.78 -3.93
C ARG A 80 -12.45 1.66 -3.95
N ARG A 81 -12.17 0.57 -4.63
CA ARG A 81 -13.05 -0.59 -4.62
C ARG A 81 -13.03 -1.35 -3.30
N TYR A 82 -11.95 -1.22 -2.52
CA TYR A 82 -11.72 -2.02 -1.33
C TYR A 82 -11.54 -1.21 -0.05
N ALA A 83 -11.52 0.12 -0.15
CA ALA A 83 -11.31 1.01 0.98
C ALA A 83 -12.04 2.34 0.77
N VAL A 84 -12.44 2.97 1.86
CA VAL A 84 -13.11 4.27 1.85
C VAL A 84 -12.06 5.36 2.03
N GLU A 85 -12.10 6.39 1.20
CA GLU A 85 -11.24 7.56 1.37
C GLU A 85 -11.64 8.31 2.64
N THR A 86 -10.64 8.74 3.40
CA THR A 86 -10.81 9.46 4.67
C THR A 86 -9.75 10.54 4.81
N ASP A 87 -10.01 11.54 5.64
CA ASP A 87 -9.03 12.57 5.99
C ASP A 87 -8.13 12.14 7.15
N CYS A 88 -8.41 11.00 7.77
CA CYS A 88 -7.70 10.54 8.96
C CYS A 88 -6.59 9.55 8.62
N PRO A 89 -5.32 9.86 8.92
CA PRO A 89 -4.21 8.94 8.74
C PRO A 89 -4.12 7.95 9.91
N GLU A 90 -5.18 7.23 10.16
CA GLU A 90 -5.28 6.28 11.27
C GLU A 90 -4.36 5.08 11.08
N ARG A 91 -3.85 4.56 12.20
CA ARG A 91 -3.03 3.35 12.24
C ARG A 91 -3.69 2.21 11.47
N GLY A 92 -2.96 1.61 10.55
CA GLY A 92 -3.44 0.53 9.69
C GLY A 92 -4.12 1.00 8.40
N ASN A 93 -4.41 2.29 8.24
CA ASN A 93 -4.92 2.83 6.98
C ASN A 93 -3.83 2.83 5.90
N ILE A 94 -4.27 2.96 4.65
CA ILE A 94 -3.38 3.05 3.49
C ILE A 94 -3.13 4.52 3.18
N ALA A 95 -1.88 4.88 2.93
CA ALA A 95 -1.52 6.17 2.36
C ALA A 95 -1.11 5.98 0.89
N LEU A 96 -1.56 6.87 0.03
CA LEU A 96 -1.27 6.85 -1.41
C LEU A 96 -0.77 8.22 -1.83
N TRP A 97 0.47 8.28 -2.35
CA TRP A 97 1.13 9.53 -2.74
C TRP A 97 1.15 9.69 -4.25
N LYS A 98 1.05 10.96 -4.67
CA LYS A 98 1.20 11.32 -6.07
C LYS A 98 2.67 11.50 -6.43
N PHE A 99 3.12 10.73 -7.39
CA PHE A 99 4.43 10.87 -8.04
C PHE A 99 4.19 11.02 -9.55
N GLY A 100 4.74 12.10 -10.13
CA GLY A 100 4.46 12.38 -11.53
C GLY A 100 2.98 12.72 -11.74
N ARG A 101 2.33 11.99 -12.64
CA ARG A 101 0.97 12.29 -13.11
C ARG A 101 -0.14 11.63 -12.29
N ILE A 102 0.18 10.58 -11.54
CA ILE A 102 -0.83 9.77 -10.84
C ILE A 102 -0.42 9.47 -9.39
N TYR A 103 -1.39 9.06 -8.60
CA TYR A 103 -1.15 8.47 -7.29
C TYR A 103 -0.60 7.05 -7.50
N SER A 104 0.69 6.87 -7.28
CA SER A 104 1.42 5.67 -7.69
C SER A 104 2.27 5.04 -6.60
N HIS A 105 2.44 5.68 -5.44
CA HIS A 105 3.20 5.11 -4.33
C HIS A 105 2.29 4.91 -3.13
N ALA A 106 2.30 3.69 -2.59
CA ALA A 106 1.46 3.29 -1.46
C ALA A 106 2.31 2.90 -0.25
N GLY A 107 1.76 3.13 0.93
CA GLY A 107 2.35 2.69 2.19
C GLY A 107 1.28 2.35 3.22
N ILE A 108 1.70 1.64 4.25
CA ILE A 108 0.85 1.25 5.38
C ILE A 108 1.17 2.16 6.55
N ILE A 109 0.16 2.85 7.07
CA ILE A 109 0.34 3.79 8.17
C ILE A 109 0.52 3.00 9.47
N THR A 110 1.60 3.30 10.18
CA THR A 110 1.82 2.81 11.55
C THR A 110 1.33 3.86 12.55
N ASP A 111 2.18 4.77 12.96
CA ASP A 111 1.80 5.93 13.77
C ASP A 111 2.18 7.17 12.99
N TRP A 112 1.21 7.76 12.28
CA TRP A 112 1.47 8.86 11.34
C TRP A 112 2.33 9.95 11.97
N PRO A 113 3.43 10.42 11.31
CA PRO A 113 3.82 10.16 9.92
C PRO A 113 4.64 8.87 9.69
N GLY A 114 4.69 7.96 10.64
CA GLY A 114 5.34 6.66 10.48
C GLY A 114 4.59 5.77 9.50
N ILE A 115 5.34 5.10 8.63
CA ILE A 115 4.82 4.19 7.62
C ILE A 115 5.72 2.97 7.45
N ILE A 116 5.16 1.91 6.87
CA ILE A 116 5.93 0.80 6.29
C ILE A 116 5.60 0.79 4.80
N HIS A 117 6.63 0.80 3.96
CA HIS A 117 6.45 0.81 2.52
C HIS A 117 7.60 0.08 1.79
N ALA A 118 7.30 -0.47 0.63
CA ALA A 118 8.32 -0.94 -0.29
C ALA A 118 8.81 0.28 -1.06
N TYR A 119 10.06 0.67 -0.80
CA TYR A 119 10.59 1.93 -1.29
C TYR A 119 11.77 1.70 -2.24
N ALA A 120 11.55 2.01 -3.53
CA ALA A 120 12.54 1.74 -4.56
C ALA A 120 13.92 2.37 -4.29
N PRO A 121 14.04 3.64 -3.81
CA PRO A 121 15.36 4.21 -3.48
C PRO A 121 16.12 3.43 -2.41
N GLU A 122 15.44 2.77 -1.48
CA GLU A 122 16.03 1.93 -0.44
C GLU A 122 16.15 0.45 -0.88
N GLN A 123 15.60 0.10 -2.04
CA GLN A 123 15.61 -1.23 -2.65
C GLN A 123 14.98 -2.34 -1.79
N ARG A 124 14.13 -1.99 -0.85
CA ARG A 124 13.47 -2.95 0.06
C ARG A 124 12.29 -2.33 0.79
N VAL A 125 11.56 -3.18 1.52
CA VAL A 125 10.55 -2.74 2.47
C VAL A 125 11.24 -2.15 3.69
N VAL A 126 10.87 -0.92 4.04
CA VAL A 126 11.48 -0.17 5.16
C VAL A 126 10.41 0.52 5.99
N ILE A 127 10.80 0.85 7.24
CA ILE A 127 10.08 1.83 8.03
C ILE A 127 10.47 3.21 7.52
N GLY A 128 9.48 4.03 7.19
CA GLY A 128 9.68 5.37 6.67
C GLY A 128 8.97 6.43 7.48
N ASN A 129 9.17 7.67 7.07
CA ASN A 129 8.51 8.83 7.67
C ASN A 129 7.99 9.75 6.56
N ALA A 130 6.67 9.94 6.51
CA ALA A 130 6.00 10.71 5.47
C ALA A 130 6.29 12.23 5.54
N ALA A 131 6.83 12.71 6.66
CA ALA A 131 7.21 14.11 6.83
C ALA A 131 8.62 14.43 6.33
N LEU A 132 9.38 13.41 5.87
CA LEU A 132 10.78 13.55 5.49
C LEU A 132 11.00 13.11 4.03
N GLY A 133 12.10 13.62 3.46
CA GLY A 133 12.60 13.19 2.14
C GLY A 133 11.59 13.41 1.01
N ALA A 134 11.57 12.46 0.08
CA ALA A 134 10.77 12.57 -1.15
C ALA A 134 9.25 12.54 -0.93
N LEU A 135 8.77 12.05 0.21
CA LEU A 135 7.34 12.01 0.53
C LEU A 135 6.84 13.34 1.11
N ALA A 136 7.72 14.11 1.73
CA ALA A 136 7.35 15.37 2.38
C ALA A 136 6.74 16.35 1.38
N GLY A 137 5.58 16.90 1.73
CA GLY A 137 4.90 17.92 0.92
C GLY A 137 4.22 17.41 -0.34
N ARG A 138 4.29 16.11 -0.65
CA ARG A 138 3.55 15.55 -1.81
C ARG A 138 2.07 15.42 -1.50
N PRO A 139 1.21 15.55 -2.52
CA PRO A 139 -0.19 15.21 -2.36
C PRO A 139 -0.32 13.76 -1.88
N VAL A 140 -1.10 13.56 -0.85
CA VAL A 140 -1.35 12.25 -0.24
C VAL A 140 -2.83 12.08 0.04
N ARG A 141 -3.32 10.85 -0.14
CA ARG A 141 -4.69 10.47 0.17
C ARG A 141 -4.67 9.27 1.11
N PHE A 142 -5.65 9.19 2.00
CA PHE A 142 -5.76 8.13 2.97
C PHE A 142 -6.99 7.28 2.71
N PHE A 143 -6.87 5.97 2.93
CA PHE A 143 -7.94 5.01 2.69
C PHE A 143 -8.09 4.07 3.87
N ASP A 144 -9.33 3.85 4.26
CA ASP A 144 -9.71 2.98 5.38
C ASP A 144 -10.38 1.70 4.84
N PRO A 145 -9.70 0.55 4.87
CA PRO A 145 -10.30 -0.71 4.42
C PRO A 145 -11.44 -1.23 5.29
N TRP A 146 -11.55 -0.75 6.53
CA TRP A 146 -12.61 -1.15 7.44
C TRP A 146 -13.87 -0.28 7.34
N GLY A 147 -13.78 0.86 6.67
CA GLY A 147 -14.90 1.77 6.50
C GLY A 147 -15.95 1.34 5.48
N MET A 148 -15.68 0.30 4.67
CA MET A 148 -16.64 -0.22 3.68
C MET A 148 -17.74 -1.02 4.37
N PRO A 149 -19.00 -0.85 3.95
CA PRO A 149 -20.11 -1.63 4.48
C PRO A 149 -20.02 -3.12 4.12
#